data_67fa755faa77dd040dfd42a83baed960
#
_entry.id   67fa755faa77dd040dfd42a83baed960
#
_cell.length_a   1.000
_cell.length_b   1.000
_cell.length_c   1.000
_cell.angle_alpha   90.00
_cell.angle_beta   90.00
_cell.angle_gamma   90.00
#
_symmetry.space_group_name_H-M   'P 1'
#
loop_
_entity.id
_entity.type
_entity.pdbx_description
1 polymer ?
#
loop_
_entity_poly.entity_id
_entity_poly.type
_entity_poly.pdbx_seq_one_letter_code
_entity_poly.pdbx_strand_id
1 'polypeptide(L)'
;MAVLLVTNDDGVHAAGLAALAGALEDLGEVHVLAPEREQSACGHALTLHRPLRVHRFNERRHAVNGTPSDCVNLGVLGFLPERPVVVVSGVNHGSNLGDDVTYSGTVSAAMEGTLLGVPSVAVSLAEGEDFEHAARVARQVVMRVLVNGLPPMTLLNINVPPGVPKGVRLTRLGHRVYSGKIVEQADPRGRAHYWIGAGPPAWEALEGTDMGAVHEGYAAVTPLHLDLTHHRALAQMTDWEPALNAALRARPRIARTPAPETSRLDQPAKPTNAKATPKRRRR
;
A
#
# COMPACT_ATOMS: atom_id res chain seq x y z
N MET A 1 13.68 -13.80 27.05
CA MET A 1 12.27 -13.28 26.94
C MET A 1 11.85 -13.39 25.48
N ALA A 2 10.56 -13.45 25.19
CA ALA A 2 10.08 -13.47 23.80
C ALA A 2 10.46 -12.17 23.09
N VAL A 3 11.03 -12.25 21.88
CA VAL A 3 11.42 -11.09 21.07
C VAL A 3 10.23 -10.58 20.27
N LEU A 4 9.95 -9.28 20.36
CA LEU A 4 8.93 -8.57 19.58
C LEU A 4 9.63 -7.64 18.58
N LEU A 5 9.27 -7.74 17.30
CA LEU A 5 9.78 -6.82 16.28
C LEU A 5 8.77 -5.69 16.06
N VAL A 6 9.20 -4.44 16.23
CA VAL A 6 8.39 -3.23 15.99
C VAL A 6 9.00 -2.45 14.84
N THR A 7 8.15 -2.05 13.89
CA THR A 7 8.53 -1.26 12.71
C THR A 7 7.44 -0.23 12.37
N ASN A 8 7.63 0.59 11.34
CA ASN A 8 6.65 1.52 10.78
C ASN A 8 7.08 1.96 9.37
N ASP A 9 6.31 2.86 8.74
CA ASP A 9 6.68 3.57 7.51
C ASP A 9 6.93 5.09 7.71
N ASP A 10 6.55 5.65 8.87
CA ASP A 10 6.85 7.05 9.21
C ASP A 10 8.34 7.30 9.55
N GLY A 11 9.11 6.24 9.77
CA GLY A 11 10.54 6.29 10.08
C GLY A 11 10.87 6.09 11.56
N VAL A 12 12.15 5.79 11.82
CA VAL A 12 12.65 5.37 13.14
C VAL A 12 12.48 6.42 14.25
N HIS A 13 12.32 7.70 13.91
CA HIS A 13 12.13 8.79 14.88
C HIS A 13 10.67 9.17 15.11
N ALA A 14 9.72 8.52 14.45
CA ALA A 14 8.31 8.83 14.57
C ALA A 14 7.78 8.61 16.01
N ALA A 15 6.94 9.55 16.46
CA ALA A 15 6.33 9.50 17.79
C ALA A 15 5.41 8.27 17.97
N GLY A 16 4.66 7.89 16.91
CA GLY A 16 3.81 6.70 16.90
C GLY A 16 4.61 5.41 17.12
N LEU A 17 5.80 5.29 16.50
CA LEU A 17 6.70 4.15 16.70
C LEU A 17 7.19 4.07 18.16
N ALA A 18 7.56 5.22 18.73
CA ALA A 18 8.00 5.27 20.10
C ALA A 18 6.91 4.89 21.10
N ALA A 19 5.68 5.42 20.89
CA ALA A 19 4.52 5.07 21.71
C ALA A 19 4.18 3.58 21.63
N LEU A 20 4.21 3.00 20.43
CA LEU A 20 3.97 1.57 20.23
C LEU A 20 5.03 0.71 20.92
N ALA A 21 6.30 1.01 20.70
CA ALA A 21 7.41 0.26 21.32
C ALA A 21 7.30 0.28 22.84
N GLY A 22 7.10 1.46 23.44
CA GLY A 22 6.94 1.60 24.89
C GLY A 22 5.74 0.84 25.46
N ALA A 23 4.60 0.83 24.74
CA ALA A 23 3.41 0.11 25.18
C ALA A 23 3.56 -1.42 25.17
N LEU A 24 4.56 -1.95 24.45
CA LEU A 24 4.78 -3.40 24.31
C LEU A 24 5.92 -3.95 25.22
N GLU A 25 6.67 -3.08 25.93
CA GLU A 25 7.86 -3.49 26.72
C GLU A 25 7.55 -4.51 27.80
N ASP A 26 6.34 -4.50 28.37
CA ASP A 26 5.93 -5.45 29.40
C ASP A 26 5.50 -6.84 28.82
N LEU A 27 5.35 -6.95 27.50
CA LEU A 27 4.98 -8.19 26.83
C LEU A 27 6.21 -9.02 26.38
N GLY A 28 7.39 -8.42 26.31
CA GLY A 28 8.61 -9.09 25.90
C GLY A 28 9.76 -8.14 25.59
N GLU A 29 10.80 -8.66 24.96
CA GLU A 29 11.94 -7.87 24.53
C GLU A 29 11.66 -7.19 23.20
N VAL A 30 11.42 -5.88 23.25
CA VAL A 30 11.08 -5.08 22.07
C VAL A 30 12.32 -4.68 21.29
N HIS A 31 12.41 -5.06 20.02
CA HIS A 31 13.39 -4.60 19.06
C HIS A 31 12.74 -3.73 17.99
N VAL A 32 13.29 -2.55 17.75
CA VAL A 32 12.85 -1.62 16.73
C VAL A 32 13.79 -1.70 15.52
N LEU A 33 13.27 -2.10 14.38
CA LEU A 33 13.88 -1.94 13.06
C LEU A 33 12.93 -1.15 12.20
N ALA A 34 13.29 0.06 11.83
CA ALA A 34 12.40 0.94 11.06
C ALA A 34 13.20 1.69 9.99
N PRO A 35 12.54 2.19 8.93
CA PRO A 35 13.20 3.00 7.91
C PRO A 35 13.87 4.24 8.51
N GLU A 36 15.02 4.64 7.95
CA GLU A 36 15.71 5.88 8.35
C GLU A 36 14.92 7.14 8.02
N ARG A 37 13.99 7.06 7.06
CA ARG A 37 13.14 8.13 6.57
C ARG A 37 11.73 7.63 6.34
N GLU A 38 10.79 8.56 6.25
CA GLU A 38 9.42 8.29 5.84
C GLU A 38 9.35 7.56 4.49
N GLN A 39 8.50 6.53 4.42
CA GLN A 39 8.26 5.64 3.28
C GLN A 39 6.77 5.53 2.96
N SER A 40 6.02 6.63 3.11
CA SER A 40 4.58 6.67 2.84
C SER A 40 4.25 6.19 1.42
N ALA A 41 3.17 5.43 1.29
CA ALA A 41 2.68 4.86 0.03
C ALA A 41 3.71 3.99 -0.74
N CYS A 42 4.71 3.42 -0.06
CA CYS A 42 5.68 2.53 -0.71
C CYS A 42 5.10 1.15 -1.06
N GLY A 43 3.93 0.81 -0.51
CA GLY A 43 3.32 -0.51 -0.68
C GLY A 43 4.22 -1.65 -0.20
N HIS A 44 3.99 -2.86 -0.71
CA HIS A 44 4.76 -4.06 -0.32
C HIS A 44 6.00 -4.24 -1.20
N ALA A 45 6.97 -3.30 -1.09
CA ALA A 45 8.19 -3.28 -1.89
C ALA A 45 9.40 -3.81 -1.11
N LEU A 46 10.23 -4.63 -1.77
CA LEU A 46 11.52 -5.10 -1.28
C LEU A 46 12.68 -4.49 -2.05
N THR A 47 13.76 -4.17 -1.36
CA THR A 47 14.99 -3.63 -1.95
C THR A 47 15.93 -4.76 -2.35
N LEU A 48 15.83 -5.23 -3.61
CA LEU A 48 16.65 -6.34 -4.12
C LEU A 48 17.84 -5.91 -4.99
N HIS A 49 17.92 -4.64 -5.39
CA HIS A 49 18.90 -4.13 -6.36
C HIS A 49 20.11 -3.43 -5.74
N ARG A 50 20.14 -3.26 -4.42
CA ARG A 50 21.22 -2.65 -3.65
C ARG A 50 21.30 -3.25 -2.25
N PRO A 51 22.49 -3.21 -1.59
CA PRO A 51 22.59 -3.65 -0.20
C PRO A 51 21.86 -2.70 0.75
N LEU A 52 21.26 -3.28 1.78
CA LEU A 52 20.69 -2.53 2.89
C LEU A 52 21.81 -2.18 3.91
N ARG A 53 21.71 -0.99 4.48
CA ARG A 53 22.57 -0.52 5.56
C ARG A 53 21.75 -0.34 6.82
N VAL A 54 22.31 -0.74 7.95
CA VAL A 54 21.67 -0.60 9.25
C VAL A 54 22.51 0.33 10.12
N HIS A 55 21.88 1.40 10.58
CA HIS A 55 22.43 2.28 11.59
C HIS A 55 21.92 1.84 12.98
N ARG A 56 22.82 1.54 13.91
CA ARG A 56 22.50 1.08 15.27
C ARG A 56 22.54 2.25 16.23
N PHE A 57 21.40 2.61 16.85
CA PHE A 57 21.36 3.59 17.93
C PHE A 57 21.72 2.96 19.28
N ASN A 58 21.24 1.75 19.52
CA ASN A 58 21.57 0.91 20.67
C ASN A 58 21.33 -0.57 20.32
N GLU A 59 21.35 -1.46 21.30
CA GLU A 59 21.17 -2.90 21.09
C GLU A 59 19.78 -3.27 20.53
N ARG A 60 18.76 -2.45 20.77
CA ARG A 60 17.37 -2.75 20.43
C ARG A 60 16.72 -1.76 19.45
N ARG A 61 17.42 -0.71 19.03
CA ARG A 61 16.87 0.31 18.11
C ARG A 61 17.80 0.56 16.94
N HIS A 62 17.27 0.35 15.73
CA HIS A 62 18.03 0.40 14.49
C HIS A 62 17.24 1.10 13.39
N ALA A 63 17.93 1.91 12.57
CA ALA A 63 17.40 2.46 11.33
C ALA A 63 17.93 1.70 10.12
N VAL A 64 17.08 1.47 9.13
CA VAL A 64 17.42 0.79 7.88
C VAL A 64 17.20 1.75 6.71
N ASN A 65 18.15 1.80 5.76
CA ASN A 65 17.97 2.56 4.52
C ASN A 65 17.10 1.82 3.49
N GLY A 66 16.01 1.25 3.93
CA GLY A 66 15.09 0.40 3.18
C GLY A 66 13.64 0.73 3.45
N THR A 67 12.78 -0.13 2.95
CA THR A 67 11.33 -0.09 3.17
C THR A 67 10.95 -0.71 4.52
N PRO A 68 9.70 -0.54 4.99
CA PRO A 68 9.19 -1.27 6.14
C PRO A 68 9.28 -2.80 6.00
N SER A 69 8.99 -3.32 4.79
CA SER A 69 9.13 -4.75 4.49
C SER A 69 10.58 -5.23 4.56
N ASP A 70 11.55 -4.41 4.11
CA ASP A 70 12.99 -4.70 4.28
C ASP A 70 13.39 -4.82 5.76
N CYS A 71 12.83 -3.93 6.61
CA CYS A 71 13.08 -3.96 8.05
C CYS A 71 12.58 -5.27 8.67
N VAL A 72 11.39 -5.72 8.28
CA VAL A 72 10.82 -7.00 8.75
C VAL A 72 11.65 -8.18 8.25
N ASN A 73 12.04 -8.20 6.97
CA ASN A 73 12.90 -9.25 6.41
C ASN A 73 14.20 -9.39 7.20
N LEU A 74 14.91 -8.28 7.42
CA LEU A 74 16.13 -8.28 8.21
C LEU A 74 15.90 -8.83 9.62
N GLY A 75 14.86 -8.34 10.30
CA GLY A 75 14.55 -8.73 11.67
C GLY A 75 14.19 -10.20 11.81
N VAL A 76 13.38 -10.74 10.89
CA VAL A 76 12.91 -12.12 10.97
C VAL A 76 13.95 -13.13 10.48
N LEU A 77 14.76 -12.77 9.45
CA LEU A 77 15.66 -13.69 8.78
C LEU A 77 17.07 -13.75 9.38
N GLY A 78 17.36 -13.04 10.48
CA GLY A 78 18.60 -13.28 11.21
C GLY A 78 19.40 -12.05 11.64
N PHE A 79 18.88 -10.83 11.52
CA PHE A 79 19.52 -9.65 12.10
C PHE A 79 19.34 -9.57 13.62
N LEU A 80 18.17 -9.99 14.13
CA LEU A 80 17.90 -10.07 15.57
C LEU A 80 18.55 -11.30 16.20
N PRO A 81 18.85 -11.26 17.52
CA PRO A 81 19.47 -12.39 18.23
C PRO A 81 18.58 -13.64 18.23
N GLU A 82 17.27 -13.45 18.25
CA GLU A 82 16.28 -14.51 18.18
C GLU A 82 15.18 -14.15 17.20
N ARG A 83 14.52 -15.15 16.61
CA ARG A 83 13.38 -14.93 15.73
C ARG A 83 12.22 -14.31 16.52
N PRO A 84 11.64 -13.20 16.06
CA PRO A 84 10.55 -12.58 16.76
C PRO A 84 9.29 -13.47 16.77
N VAL A 85 8.55 -13.45 17.87
CA VAL A 85 7.28 -14.18 18.04
C VAL A 85 6.08 -13.41 17.50
N VAL A 86 6.26 -12.09 17.29
CA VAL A 86 5.26 -11.20 16.68
C VAL A 86 5.95 -10.03 15.99
N VAL A 87 5.38 -9.58 14.86
CA VAL A 87 5.71 -8.32 14.18
C VAL A 87 4.59 -7.32 14.41
N VAL A 88 4.91 -6.11 14.87
CA VAL A 88 3.95 -5.04 15.08
C VAL A 88 4.42 -3.81 14.31
N SER A 89 3.61 -3.35 13.34
CA SER A 89 3.92 -2.21 12.49
C SER A 89 3.03 -1.02 12.83
N GLY A 90 3.63 0.14 13.10
CA GLY A 90 2.92 1.40 13.44
C GLY A 90 3.55 2.10 14.65
N VAL A 91 2.82 2.97 15.40
CA VAL A 91 1.48 3.48 15.03
C VAL A 91 1.62 4.46 13.89
N ASN A 92 0.96 4.18 12.76
CA ASN A 92 0.94 5.06 11.60
C ASN A 92 0.17 6.35 11.90
N HIS A 93 0.69 7.48 11.42
CA HIS A 93 -0.04 8.75 11.42
C HIS A 93 -0.97 8.81 10.20
N GLY A 94 -2.25 8.63 10.42
CA GLY A 94 -3.29 8.49 9.40
C GLY A 94 -3.84 7.08 9.30
N SER A 95 -5.06 6.96 8.79
CA SER A 95 -5.76 5.69 8.68
C SER A 95 -5.26 4.83 7.51
N ASN A 96 -5.34 3.51 7.68
CA ASN A 96 -5.18 2.51 6.64
C ASN A 96 -6.48 1.68 6.55
N LEU A 97 -7.51 2.26 5.93
CA LEU A 97 -8.88 1.74 5.87
C LEU A 97 -9.24 1.27 4.45
N GLY A 98 -10.09 0.25 4.38
CA GLY A 98 -10.60 -0.24 3.10
C GLY A 98 -9.51 -0.56 2.10
N ASP A 99 -9.66 -0.08 0.86
CA ASP A 99 -8.72 -0.35 -0.24
C ASP A 99 -7.32 0.25 -0.02
N ASP A 100 -7.17 1.25 0.88
CA ASP A 100 -5.88 1.89 1.16
C ASP A 100 -4.85 0.93 1.79
N VAL A 101 -5.29 -0.19 2.36
CA VAL A 101 -4.39 -1.25 2.87
C VAL A 101 -3.41 -1.74 1.81
N THR A 102 -3.78 -1.65 0.52
CA THR A 102 -2.94 -2.11 -0.60
C THR A 102 -1.76 -1.19 -0.91
N TYR A 103 -1.82 0.07 -0.47
CA TYR A 103 -0.77 1.07 -0.68
C TYR A 103 0.06 1.34 0.58
N SER A 104 -0.42 0.89 1.74
CA SER A 104 0.16 1.17 3.04
C SER A 104 1.49 0.47 3.28
N GLY A 105 2.53 1.21 3.63
CA GLY A 105 3.80 0.66 4.09
C GLY A 105 3.67 -0.03 5.46
N THR A 106 2.86 0.53 6.36
CA THR A 106 2.56 -0.04 7.68
C THR A 106 1.90 -1.41 7.57
N VAL A 107 0.86 -1.54 6.73
CA VAL A 107 0.17 -2.83 6.51
C VAL A 107 1.08 -3.81 5.79
N SER A 108 1.87 -3.33 4.83
CA SER A 108 2.82 -4.16 4.06
C SER A 108 3.91 -4.79 4.94
N ALA A 109 4.40 -4.07 5.95
CA ALA A 109 5.33 -4.64 6.92
C ALA A 109 4.69 -5.80 7.70
N ALA A 110 3.44 -5.67 8.11
CA ALA A 110 2.71 -6.76 8.76
C ALA A 110 2.42 -7.92 7.79
N MET A 111 2.13 -7.63 6.51
CA MET A 111 2.02 -8.63 5.46
C MET A 111 3.31 -9.44 5.33
N GLU A 112 4.47 -8.75 5.29
CA GLU A 112 5.77 -9.41 5.17
C GLU A 112 6.06 -10.35 6.36
N GLY A 113 5.79 -9.89 7.59
CA GLY A 113 5.92 -10.74 8.78
C GLY A 113 5.06 -12.00 8.69
N THR A 114 3.82 -11.87 8.21
CA THR A 114 2.89 -12.98 8.01
C THR A 114 3.38 -13.95 6.94
N LEU A 115 3.89 -13.46 5.79
CA LEU A 115 4.49 -14.30 4.74
C LEU A 115 5.71 -15.07 5.25
N LEU A 116 6.48 -14.46 6.15
CA LEU A 116 7.60 -15.11 6.82
C LEU A 116 7.16 -16.04 7.97
N GLY A 117 5.85 -16.24 8.17
CA GLY A 117 5.31 -17.16 9.18
C GLY A 117 5.38 -16.62 10.62
N VAL A 118 5.41 -15.31 10.80
CA VAL A 118 5.34 -14.65 12.11
C VAL A 118 3.96 -13.96 12.23
N PRO A 119 3.20 -14.19 13.33
CA PRO A 119 1.98 -13.44 13.60
C PRO A 119 2.22 -11.94 13.53
N SER A 120 1.36 -11.20 12.83
CA SER A 120 1.65 -9.80 12.55
C SER A 120 0.43 -8.90 12.72
N VAL A 121 0.69 -7.66 13.16
CA VAL A 121 -0.33 -6.64 13.46
C VAL A 121 0.11 -5.29 12.86
N ALA A 122 -0.76 -4.65 12.10
CA ALA A 122 -0.61 -3.26 11.66
C ALA A 122 -1.50 -2.35 12.51
N VAL A 123 -1.01 -1.17 12.87
CA VAL A 123 -1.71 -0.23 13.75
C VAL A 123 -1.64 1.18 13.19
N SER A 124 -2.79 1.84 13.11
CA SER A 124 -2.93 3.20 12.59
C SER A 124 -3.81 4.04 13.52
N LEU A 125 -3.43 5.30 13.73
CA LEU A 125 -4.26 6.33 14.32
C LEU A 125 -4.94 7.10 13.18
N ALA A 126 -6.27 7.08 13.13
CA ALA A 126 -7.01 7.62 11.98
C ALA A 126 -6.80 9.13 11.80
N GLU A 127 -6.76 9.89 12.90
CA GLU A 127 -6.55 11.34 12.92
C GLU A 127 -5.88 11.77 14.21
N GLY A 128 -5.11 12.87 14.19
CA GLY A 128 -4.47 13.48 15.37
C GLY A 128 -3.07 12.95 15.63
N GLU A 129 -2.49 13.36 16.76
CA GLU A 129 -1.09 13.10 17.15
C GLU A 129 -0.97 12.39 18.51
N ASP A 130 -2.09 12.07 19.16
CA ASP A 130 -2.09 11.33 20.42
C ASP A 130 -2.10 9.82 20.18
N PHE A 131 -0.92 9.25 20.08
CA PHE A 131 -0.71 7.82 19.81
C PHE A 131 -0.93 6.92 21.04
N GLU A 132 -1.12 7.46 22.23
CA GLU A 132 -1.20 6.66 23.47
C GLU A 132 -2.37 5.67 23.43
N HIS A 133 -3.55 6.13 23.01
CA HIS A 133 -4.73 5.26 22.93
C HIS A 133 -4.58 4.17 21.88
N ALA A 134 -3.98 4.50 20.71
CA ALA A 134 -3.72 3.52 19.66
C ALA A 134 -2.70 2.46 20.10
N ALA A 135 -1.62 2.87 20.75
CA ALA A 135 -0.61 1.97 21.30
C ALA A 135 -1.22 1.06 22.41
N ARG A 136 -2.13 1.57 23.24
CA ARG A 136 -2.84 0.78 24.25
C ARG A 136 -3.77 -0.27 23.62
N VAL A 137 -4.52 0.10 22.58
CA VAL A 137 -5.35 -0.87 21.84
C VAL A 137 -4.47 -1.94 21.20
N ALA A 138 -3.38 -1.53 20.54
CA ALA A 138 -2.42 -2.45 19.94
C ALA A 138 -1.88 -3.45 20.94
N ARG A 139 -1.47 -3.00 22.13
CA ARG A 139 -0.98 -3.86 23.20
C ARG A 139 -2.00 -4.93 23.59
N GLN A 140 -3.27 -4.57 23.75
CA GLN A 140 -4.32 -5.53 24.10
C GLN A 140 -4.51 -6.58 23.00
N VAL A 141 -4.47 -6.16 21.73
CA VAL A 141 -4.57 -7.08 20.58
C VAL A 141 -3.33 -7.97 20.50
N VAL A 142 -2.12 -7.42 20.62
CA VAL A 142 -0.86 -8.19 20.60
C VAL A 142 -0.83 -9.23 21.72
N MET A 143 -1.25 -8.88 22.92
CA MET A 143 -1.38 -9.84 24.02
C MET A 143 -2.31 -11.00 23.67
N ARG A 144 -3.44 -10.76 22.99
CA ARG A 144 -4.33 -11.82 22.50
C ARG A 144 -3.69 -12.66 21.41
N VAL A 145 -2.93 -12.03 20.49
CA VAL A 145 -2.18 -12.73 19.43
C VAL A 145 -1.12 -13.65 20.02
N LEU A 146 -0.38 -13.18 21.03
CA LEU A 146 0.64 -14.00 21.71
C LEU A 146 0.05 -15.23 22.42
N VAL A 147 -1.17 -15.13 22.96
CA VAL A 147 -1.83 -16.24 23.66
C VAL A 147 -2.52 -17.22 22.70
N ASN A 148 -3.22 -16.68 21.68
CA ASN A 148 -4.11 -17.49 20.84
C ASN A 148 -3.54 -17.84 19.46
N GLY A 149 -2.47 -17.12 19.02
CA GLY A 149 -2.01 -17.13 17.63
C GLY A 149 -2.99 -16.45 16.68
N LEU A 150 -2.68 -16.56 15.38
CA LEU A 150 -3.57 -16.16 14.28
C LEU A 150 -3.74 -17.35 13.32
N PRO A 151 -4.85 -17.40 12.58
CA PRO A 151 -5.00 -18.36 11.50
C PRO A 151 -3.86 -18.23 10.47
N PRO A 152 -3.48 -19.29 9.75
CA PRO A 152 -2.46 -19.22 8.71
C PRO A 152 -2.72 -18.08 7.72
N MET A 153 -1.65 -17.43 7.24
CA MET A 153 -1.71 -16.34 6.24
C MET A 153 -2.61 -15.16 6.65
N THR A 154 -2.82 -14.96 7.96
CA THR A 154 -3.67 -13.89 8.49
C THR A 154 -2.85 -12.91 9.32
N LEU A 155 -3.08 -11.61 9.07
CA LEU A 155 -2.62 -10.50 9.92
C LEU A 155 -3.83 -9.71 10.43
N LEU A 156 -3.62 -8.87 11.44
CA LEU A 156 -4.64 -7.94 11.92
C LEU A 156 -4.27 -6.51 11.52
N ASN A 157 -5.24 -5.81 10.92
CA ASN A 157 -5.15 -4.37 10.66
C ASN A 157 -6.02 -3.61 11.67
N ILE A 158 -5.41 -2.74 12.46
CA ILE A 158 -6.06 -1.97 13.51
C ILE A 158 -6.10 -0.50 13.10
N ASN A 159 -7.29 0.10 13.10
CA ASN A 159 -7.44 1.54 12.96
C ASN A 159 -8.15 2.11 14.19
N VAL A 160 -7.54 3.09 14.84
CA VAL A 160 -8.03 3.67 16.09
C VAL A 160 -8.51 5.09 15.81
N PRO A 161 -9.73 5.47 16.21
CA PRO A 161 -10.23 6.83 16.09
C PRO A 161 -9.45 7.79 17.00
N PRO A 162 -9.50 9.11 16.75
CA PRO A 162 -8.88 10.09 17.63
C PRO A 162 -9.50 10.03 19.04
N GLY A 163 -8.69 10.28 20.07
CA GLY A 163 -9.07 10.24 21.48
C GLY A 163 -9.34 8.84 22.03
N VAL A 164 -10.13 8.74 23.08
CA VAL A 164 -10.45 7.46 23.74
C VAL A 164 -11.48 6.68 22.92
N PRO A 165 -11.14 5.50 22.37
CA PRO A 165 -12.12 4.71 21.62
C PRO A 165 -13.23 4.18 22.57
N LYS A 166 -14.47 4.15 22.08
CA LYS A 166 -15.63 3.60 22.81
C LYS A 166 -15.51 2.10 23.09
N GLY A 167 -14.64 1.41 22.36
CA GLY A 167 -14.39 -0.02 22.43
C GLY A 167 -13.75 -0.53 21.14
N VAL A 168 -13.76 -1.84 20.96
CA VAL A 168 -13.20 -2.52 19.78
C VAL A 168 -14.32 -3.21 19.00
N ARG A 169 -14.27 -3.16 17.67
CA ARG A 169 -15.12 -3.94 16.75
C ARG A 169 -14.29 -4.78 15.80
N LEU A 170 -14.69 -6.04 15.63
CA LEU A 170 -14.19 -6.86 14.52
C LEU A 170 -14.93 -6.44 13.26
N THR A 171 -14.17 -6.15 12.20
CA THR A 171 -14.69 -5.52 11.00
C THR A 171 -14.19 -6.24 9.74
N ARG A 172 -14.83 -5.93 8.62
CA ARG A 172 -14.33 -6.19 7.27
C ARG A 172 -13.83 -4.90 6.65
N LEU A 173 -13.04 -4.98 5.60
CA LEU A 173 -12.67 -3.80 4.81
C LEU A 173 -13.91 -3.14 4.19
N GLY A 174 -13.93 -1.83 4.23
CA GLY A 174 -14.83 -1.01 3.42
C GLY A 174 -14.25 -0.74 2.04
N HIS A 175 -14.96 0.08 1.25
CA HIS A 175 -14.48 0.57 -0.04
C HIS A 175 -14.28 2.07 -0.01
N ARG A 176 -13.18 2.53 -0.58
CA ARG A 176 -12.92 3.95 -0.74
C ARG A 176 -13.61 4.46 -2.00
N VAL A 177 -14.38 5.54 -1.86
CA VAL A 177 -14.91 6.27 -3.01
C VAL A 177 -13.83 7.26 -3.46
N TYR A 178 -13.12 6.91 -4.53
CA TYR A 178 -12.13 7.81 -5.12
C TYR A 178 -12.84 8.93 -5.89
N SER A 179 -12.80 10.15 -5.40
CA SER A 179 -13.24 11.33 -6.16
C SER A 179 -12.27 11.73 -7.28
N GLY A 180 -11.33 10.90 -7.56
CA GLY A 180 -10.30 10.77 -8.60
C GLY A 180 -10.04 11.97 -9.51
N LYS A 181 -9.76 13.17 -8.98
CA LYS A 181 -9.33 14.29 -9.82
C LYS A 181 -7.81 14.34 -9.85
N ILE A 182 -7.27 14.30 -11.07
CA ILE A 182 -5.90 14.73 -11.32
C ILE A 182 -5.94 16.25 -11.40
N VAL A 183 -5.10 16.91 -10.58
CA VAL A 183 -4.93 18.36 -10.62
C VAL A 183 -3.62 18.68 -11.31
N GLU A 184 -3.70 19.36 -12.46
CA GLU A 184 -2.55 19.89 -13.15
C GLU A 184 -2.20 21.28 -12.58
N GLN A 185 -0.93 21.48 -12.30
CA GLN A 185 -0.36 22.78 -11.90
C GLN A 185 0.93 23.03 -12.68
N ALA A 186 1.34 24.28 -12.77
CA ALA A 186 2.62 24.64 -13.36
C ALA A 186 3.63 25.05 -12.28
N ASP A 187 4.89 24.62 -12.42
CA ASP A 187 5.98 25.09 -11.59
C ASP A 187 6.32 26.58 -11.92
N PRO A 188 7.15 27.28 -11.12
CA PRO A 188 7.53 28.67 -11.40
C PRO A 188 8.23 28.89 -12.75
N ARG A 189 8.64 27.82 -13.44
CA ARG A 189 9.24 27.84 -14.79
C ARG A 189 8.26 27.45 -15.89
N GLY A 190 6.95 27.30 -15.55
CA GLY A 190 5.89 26.97 -16.50
C GLY A 190 5.81 25.48 -16.90
N ARG A 191 6.53 24.57 -16.20
CA ARG A 191 6.45 23.13 -16.49
C ARG A 191 5.26 22.52 -15.75
N ALA A 192 4.43 21.78 -16.49
CA ALA A 192 3.29 21.08 -15.90
C ALA A 192 3.72 19.97 -14.94
N HIS A 193 3.03 19.85 -13.82
CA HIS A 193 3.08 18.72 -12.90
C HIS A 193 1.67 18.36 -12.43
N TYR A 194 1.51 17.13 -11.97
CA TYR A 194 0.19 16.56 -11.71
C TYR A 194 0.12 16.00 -10.29
N TRP A 195 -0.96 16.33 -9.58
CA TRP A 195 -1.30 15.74 -8.30
C TRP A 195 -2.37 14.66 -8.48
N ILE A 196 -2.11 13.47 -7.93
CA ILE A 196 -3.08 12.36 -7.88
C ILE A 196 -3.80 12.43 -6.53
N GLY A 197 -5.13 12.28 -6.52
CA GLY A 197 -5.90 12.18 -5.28
C GLY A 197 -6.19 13.54 -4.62
N ALA A 198 -6.19 14.64 -5.39
CA ALA A 198 -6.55 15.95 -4.86
C ALA A 198 -8.04 16.00 -4.46
N GLY A 199 -8.31 15.83 -3.18
CA GLY A 199 -9.64 15.91 -2.55
C GLY A 199 -9.69 15.10 -1.26
N PRO A 200 -10.58 15.46 -0.32
CA PRO A 200 -10.78 14.66 0.88
C PRO A 200 -11.26 13.26 0.49
N PRO A 201 -10.77 12.21 1.17
CA PRO A 201 -11.28 10.87 0.94
C PRO A 201 -12.77 10.83 1.27
N ALA A 202 -13.58 10.32 0.35
CA ALA A 202 -14.98 10.03 0.61
C ALA A 202 -15.11 8.54 0.93
N TRP A 203 -15.89 8.22 1.95
CA TRP A 203 -16.11 6.87 2.43
C TRP A 203 -17.59 6.55 2.45
N GLU A 204 -17.95 5.34 2.10
CA GLU A 204 -19.25 4.82 2.47
C GLU A 204 -19.14 4.21 3.87
N ALA A 205 -19.68 4.89 4.87
CA ALA A 205 -19.74 4.39 6.25
C ALA A 205 -20.80 3.28 6.34
N LEU A 206 -20.47 2.11 5.81
CA LEU A 206 -21.36 0.94 5.87
C LEU A 206 -21.15 0.18 7.18
N GLU A 207 -22.25 -0.32 7.72
CA GLU A 207 -22.25 -1.15 8.93
C GLU A 207 -21.33 -2.37 8.75
N GLY A 208 -20.58 -2.69 9.80
CA GLY A 208 -19.62 -3.81 9.84
C GLY A 208 -18.31 -3.56 9.10
N THR A 209 -18.11 -2.37 8.51
CA THR A 209 -16.83 -1.98 7.91
C THR A 209 -15.90 -1.29 8.90
N ASP A 210 -14.60 -1.33 8.60
CA ASP A 210 -13.56 -0.64 9.36
C ASP A 210 -13.80 0.88 9.40
N MET A 211 -14.18 1.47 8.28
CA MET A 211 -14.54 2.89 8.18
C MET A 211 -15.74 3.25 9.03
N GLY A 212 -16.80 2.43 8.99
CA GLY A 212 -17.99 2.62 9.81
C GLY A 212 -17.67 2.56 11.29
N ALA A 213 -16.86 1.60 11.74
CA ALA A 213 -16.45 1.46 13.12
C ALA A 213 -15.65 2.68 13.62
N VAL A 214 -14.65 3.13 12.84
CA VAL A 214 -13.83 4.31 13.18
C VAL A 214 -14.69 5.59 13.22
N HIS A 215 -15.58 5.77 12.24
CA HIS A 215 -16.50 6.91 12.20
C HIS A 215 -17.42 6.95 13.44
N GLU A 216 -17.86 5.80 13.92
CA GLU A 216 -18.69 5.70 15.13
C GLU A 216 -17.86 5.80 16.44
N GLY A 217 -16.54 5.94 16.35
CA GLY A 217 -15.64 6.10 17.51
C GLY A 217 -15.18 4.80 18.16
N TYR A 218 -15.19 3.69 17.41
CA TYR A 218 -14.64 2.40 17.84
C TYR A 218 -13.31 2.12 17.17
N ALA A 219 -12.40 1.44 17.85
CA ALA A 219 -11.24 0.86 17.22
C ALA A 219 -11.68 -0.30 16.32
N ALA A 220 -11.35 -0.23 15.04
CA ALA A 220 -11.60 -1.29 14.07
C ALA A 220 -10.45 -2.31 14.08
N VAL A 221 -10.74 -3.59 14.20
CA VAL A 221 -9.78 -4.68 14.04
C VAL A 221 -10.25 -5.56 12.89
N THR A 222 -9.53 -5.51 11.79
CA THR A 222 -9.87 -6.21 10.55
C THR A 222 -8.86 -7.32 10.28
N PRO A 223 -9.25 -8.61 10.28
CA PRO A 223 -8.37 -9.67 9.81
C PRO A 223 -8.21 -9.59 8.30
N LEU A 224 -6.94 -9.54 7.83
CA LEU A 224 -6.58 -9.57 6.42
C LEU A 224 -5.95 -10.93 6.09
N HIS A 225 -6.24 -11.45 4.90
CA HIS A 225 -5.73 -12.73 4.44
C HIS A 225 -4.84 -12.55 3.21
N LEU A 226 -3.69 -13.22 3.18
CA LEU A 226 -2.69 -13.07 2.13
C LEU A 226 -2.81 -14.07 0.98
N ASP A 227 -3.72 -15.02 1.04
CA ASP A 227 -4.06 -15.79 -0.16
C ASP A 227 -4.96 -14.93 -1.06
N LEU A 228 -4.33 -14.35 -2.09
CA LEU A 228 -4.99 -13.49 -3.09
C LEU A 228 -5.72 -14.30 -4.16
N THR A 229 -5.68 -15.64 -4.11
CA THR A 229 -6.38 -16.50 -5.06
C THR A 229 -7.88 -16.41 -4.83
N HIS A 230 -8.61 -15.96 -5.84
CA HIS A 230 -10.07 -15.98 -5.78
C HIS A 230 -10.58 -17.40 -6.07
N HIS A 231 -10.53 -18.30 -5.06
CA HIS A 231 -10.86 -19.72 -5.20
C HIS A 231 -12.25 -19.98 -5.80
N ARG A 232 -13.23 -19.14 -5.47
CA ARG A 232 -14.57 -19.26 -6.06
C ARG A 232 -14.57 -18.95 -7.57
N ALA A 233 -13.83 -17.93 -7.99
CA ALA A 233 -13.69 -17.62 -9.43
C ALA A 233 -12.94 -18.73 -10.15
N LEU A 234 -11.85 -19.24 -9.56
CA LEU A 234 -11.10 -20.37 -10.12
C LEU A 234 -11.99 -21.59 -10.35
N ALA A 235 -12.86 -21.91 -9.39
CA ALA A 235 -13.83 -23.00 -9.53
C ALA A 235 -14.90 -22.76 -10.62
N GLN A 236 -15.16 -21.50 -10.97
CA GLN A 236 -16.10 -21.12 -12.04
C GLN A 236 -15.46 -21.07 -13.44
N MET A 237 -14.13 -21.12 -13.53
CA MET A 237 -13.36 -20.96 -14.77
C MET A 237 -12.83 -22.29 -15.31
N THR A 238 -13.42 -23.42 -14.92
CA THR A 238 -12.93 -24.78 -15.26
C THR A 238 -12.94 -25.07 -16.75
N ASP A 239 -13.78 -24.41 -17.55
CA ASP A 239 -13.87 -24.55 -19.00
C ASP A 239 -12.84 -23.69 -19.76
N TRP A 240 -12.20 -22.73 -19.09
CA TRP A 240 -11.23 -21.84 -19.72
C TRP A 240 -9.96 -22.57 -20.15
N GLU A 241 -9.44 -23.46 -19.32
CA GLU A 241 -8.19 -24.17 -19.62
C GLU A 241 -8.28 -25.00 -20.91
N PRO A 242 -9.29 -25.88 -21.11
CA PRO A 242 -9.41 -26.61 -22.38
C PRO A 242 -9.68 -25.68 -23.58
N ALA A 243 -10.47 -24.61 -23.41
CA ALA A 243 -10.73 -23.65 -24.48
C ALA A 243 -9.47 -22.88 -24.90
N LEU A 244 -8.69 -22.36 -23.95
CA LEU A 244 -7.43 -21.66 -24.20
C LEU A 244 -6.39 -22.61 -24.82
N ASN A 245 -6.27 -23.84 -24.34
CA ASN A 245 -5.35 -24.83 -24.90
C ASN A 245 -5.73 -25.21 -26.35
N ALA A 246 -7.01 -25.27 -26.67
CA ALA A 246 -7.46 -25.50 -28.05
C ALA A 246 -7.11 -24.30 -28.95
N ALA A 247 -7.34 -23.07 -28.47
CA ALA A 247 -7.02 -21.85 -29.20
C ALA A 247 -5.52 -21.68 -29.45
N LEU A 248 -4.66 -22.02 -28.50
CA LEU A 248 -3.20 -21.97 -28.63
C LEU A 248 -2.64 -23.02 -29.63
N ARG A 249 -3.32 -24.16 -29.76
CA ARG A 249 -2.96 -25.18 -30.74
C ARG A 249 -3.45 -24.86 -32.15
N ALA A 250 -4.49 -24.07 -32.30
CA ALA A 250 -4.96 -23.56 -33.57
C ALA A 250 -3.92 -22.56 -34.14
N ARG A 251 -3.44 -22.77 -35.37
CA ARG A 251 -2.58 -21.79 -36.02
C ARG A 251 -3.34 -20.45 -36.09
N PRO A 252 -2.73 -19.32 -35.71
CA PRO A 252 -3.39 -18.04 -35.79
C PRO A 252 -3.77 -17.78 -37.27
N ARG A 253 -5.06 -17.76 -37.59
CA ARG A 253 -5.56 -17.15 -38.80
C ARG A 253 -5.38 -15.65 -38.60
N ILE A 254 -4.25 -15.12 -39.08
CA ILE A 254 -4.12 -13.67 -39.24
C ILE A 254 -5.18 -13.32 -40.28
N ALA A 255 -6.31 -12.75 -39.82
CA ALA A 255 -7.24 -12.12 -40.72
C ALA A 255 -6.44 -11.05 -41.48
N ARG A 256 -6.15 -11.29 -42.75
CA ARG A 256 -5.59 -10.25 -43.62
C ARG A 256 -6.64 -9.15 -43.59
N THR A 257 -6.36 -8.06 -42.88
CA THR A 257 -7.10 -6.82 -43.02
C THR A 257 -7.11 -6.51 -44.53
N PRO A 258 -8.27 -6.43 -45.20
CA PRO A 258 -8.30 -6.02 -46.59
C PRO A 258 -7.55 -4.70 -46.66
N ALA A 259 -6.61 -4.64 -47.64
CA ALA A 259 -5.90 -3.38 -47.88
C ALA A 259 -6.95 -2.27 -48.09
N PRO A 260 -6.76 -1.10 -47.52
CA PRO A 260 -7.68 0.01 -47.74
C PRO A 260 -7.79 0.24 -49.25
N GLU A 261 -8.99 0.18 -49.79
CA GLU A 261 -9.23 0.59 -51.17
C GLU A 261 -8.66 1.99 -51.34
N THR A 262 -7.62 2.11 -52.13
CA THR A 262 -7.06 3.42 -52.49
C THR A 262 -8.16 4.14 -53.28
N SER A 263 -8.89 5.02 -52.59
CA SER A 263 -9.79 5.95 -53.25
C SER A 263 -8.95 6.74 -54.28
N ARG A 264 -9.38 6.66 -55.55
CA ARG A 264 -8.84 7.45 -56.67
C ARG A 264 -9.16 8.94 -56.48
N LEU A 265 -8.53 9.59 -55.53
CA LEU A 265 -8.60 11.03 -55.32
C LEU A 265 -7.20 11.50 -54.90
N ASP A 266 -6.29 11.58 -55.86
CA ASP A 266 -5.17 12.52 -55.86
C ASP A 266 -4.43 12.41 -57.20
N GLN A 267 -5.10 12.94 -58.24
CA GLN A 267 -4.34 13.41 -59.39
C GLN A 267 -3.94 14.85 -59.12
N PRO A 268 -2.66 15.20 -59.13
CA PRO A 268 -2.27 16.60 -58.99
C PRO A 268 -2.77 17.43 -60.17
N ALA A 269 -3.47 18.50 -59.89
CA ALA A 269 -3.94 19.46 -60.86
C ALA A 269 -2.77 20.04 -61.68
N LYS A 270 -2.91 20.02 -63.00
CA LYS A 270 -1.94 20.64 -63.91
C LYS A 270 -1.81 22.15 -63.61
N PRO A 271 -0.59 22.72 -63.65
CA PRO A 271 -0.39 24.14 -63.37
C PRO A 271 -1.03 24.96 -64.55
N THR A 272 -1.95 25.82 -64.22
CA THR A 272 -2.47 26.82 -65.11
C THR A 272 -1.46 27.99 -65.25
N ASN A 273 -1.06 28.21 -66.48
CA ASN A 273 -0.22 29.35 -66.92
C ASN A 273 -0.89 30.67 -66.57
N ALA A 274 -0.47 31.36 -65.54
CA ALA A 274 -0.83 32.74 -65.29
C ALA A 274 0.10 33.71 -66.01
N LYS A 275 -0.48 34.46 -66.93
CA LYS A 275 0.13 35.47 -67.75
C LYS A 275 0.85 36.54 -66.93
N ALA A 276 2.04 36.90 -67.36
CA ALA A 276 2.84 38.01 -66.89
C ALA A 276 2.13 39.35 -67.06
N THR A 277 2.08 40.17 -66.02
CA THR A 277 1.65 41.58 -66.05
C THR A 277 2.89 42.48 -65.86
N PRO A 278 2.98 43.60 -66.60
CA PRO A 278 4.26 44.29 -66.82
C PRO A 278 4.60 45.26 -65.68
N LYS A 279 5.93 45.44 -65.48
CA LYS A 279 6.55 46.43 -64.64
C LYS A 279 6.08 47.85 -64.97
N ARG A 280 5.57 48.58 -63.98
CA ARG A 280 5.50 50.04 -64.00
C ARG A 280 6.69 50.65 -63.24
N ARG A 281 7.39 51.54 -63.96
CA ARG A 281 8.50 52.36 -63.50
C ARG A 281 8.01 53.60 -62.75
N ARG A 282 8.76 54.01 -61.75
CA ARG A 282 9.03 55.38 -61.27
C ARG A 282 7.81 56.25 -60.85
N ARG A 283 7.84 56.89 -59.74
CA ARG A 283 8.86 57.91 -59.25
C ARG A 283 8.94 57.91 -57.74
#